data_3c4cbebb91c99e72be655d1de2df8bfd
#
_entry.id   3c4cbebb91c99e72be655d1de2df8bfd
#
_cell.length_a   1.000
_cell.length_b   1.000
_cell.length_c   1.000
_cell.angle_alpha   90.00
_cell.angle_beta   90.00
_cell.angle_gamma   90.00
#
_symmetry.space_group_name_H-M   'P 1'
#
loop_
_entity.id
_entity.type
_entity.pdbx_description
1 polymer ?
#
loop_
_entity_poly.entity_id
_entity_poly.type
_entity_poly.pdbx_seq_one_letter_code
_entity_poly.pdbx_strand_id
1 'polypeptide(L)'
;MISLKKRIVLCSIWSFFLFGFVLQTFISCKKKQQNDNVVVAEKDYIIEGSCGEDAEYILYTNGTLKIYGKGAMDDYDYRFEKKAEIKVVPWIEYRDRIKKLDIQGISTIGSYAFDSLLFVKEVVVPSSVKSVHKSAFACMEQLEAITFQGDLDYIGEYAIAVCKSLLDIKFEGEVKALGSSCFQENKNIEVLTIPDGIEHLPSSVCSFCDKLRKIILPNTLKVLDAAFYYCPSLEEVKLPESLKQIDLATFINDPKIESIVIPKSVSRIKNLDASKELKTICILSETMPEIDCTSSIYYGVSFQLYVPSHLLSDYKSHEKLQYLAEQIHSLSFSSDSNSYTTNDDYYPSNGSYENQDMNNGPYRPECRACRGKGDCFVCKGRGYTHTKRVYNNSLGCWDLVDEPCHSCGNTGKCTACKGDGFLDEGIDY
;
A
#
# COMPACT_ATOMS: atom_id res chain seq x y z
N MET A 1 80.88 -0.76 -19.98
CA MET A 1 80.19 -0.35 -21.20
C MET A 1 80.11 -1.48 -22.24
N ILE A 2 79.73 -2.71 -21.83
CA ILE A 2 79.55 -3.89 -22.71
C ILE A 2 78.25 -4.64 -22.42
N SER A 3 77.29 -3.98 -21.87
CA SER A 3 76.02 -4.66 -21.49
C SER A 3 74.76 -4.21 -22.24
N LEU A 4 74.84 -3.15 -23.08
CA LEU A 4 73.65 -2.62 -23.75
C LEU A 4 73.39 -3.11 -25.12
N LYS A 5 74.45 -3.58 -25.86
CA LYS A 5 74.31 -4.06 -27.23
C LYS A 5 73.83 -5.49 -27.36
N LYS A 6 73.94 -6.33 -26.35
CA LYS A 6 73.41 -7.72 -26.37
C LYS A 6 71.94 -7.86 -26.10
N ARG A 7 71.25 -6.83 -25.51
CA ARG A 7 69.79 -6.86 -25.23
C ARG A 7 68.95 -6.46 -26.45
N ILE A 8 69.49 -5.70 -27.38
CA ILE A 8 68.76 -5.24 -28.55
C ILE A 8 68.63 -6.34 -29.64
N VAL A 9 69.59 -7.23 -29.70
CA VAL A 9 69.62 -8.32 -30.74
C VAL A 9 68.67 -9.46 -30.31
N LEU A 10 68.46 -9.68 -29.03
CA LEU A 10 67.51 -10.71 -28.53
C LEU A 10 66.04 -10.29 -28.64
N CYS A 11 65.73 -8.99 -28.56
CA CYS A 11 64.36 -8.51 -28.76
C CYS A 11 63.91 -8.57 -30.25
N SER A 12 64.83 -8.42 -31.20
CA SER A 12 64.51 -8.47 -32.66
C SER A 12 64.22 -9.90 -33.13
N ILE A 13 64.87 -10.92 -32.55
CA ILE A 13 64.62 -12.32 -32.91
C ILE A 13 63.34 -12.85 -32.39
N TRP A 14 62.90 -12.41 -31.20
CA TRP A 14 61.60 -12.78 -30.62
C TRP A 14 60.42 -12.10 -31.32
N SER A 15 60.59 -10.89 -31.86
CA SER A 15 59.56 -10.21 -32.64
C SER A 15 59.24 -10.94 -33.97
N PHE A 16 60.24 -11.51 -34.62
CA PHE A 16 60.04 -12.27 -35.86
C PHE A 16 59.35 -13.63 -35.62
N PHE A 17 59.60 -14.31 -34.50
CA PHE A 17 58.93 -15.56 -34.17
C PHE A 17 57.47 -15.35 -33.75
N LEU A 18 57.16 -14.27 -33.05
CA LEU A 18 55.77 -13.91 -32.69
C LEU A 18 54.97 -13.50 -33.93
N PHE A 19 55.56 -12.75 -34.89
CA PHE A 19 54.86 -12.35 -36.11
C PHE A 19 54.62 -13.54 -37.05
N GLY A 20 55.53 -14.51 -37.14
CA GLY A 20 55.35 -15.74 -37.91
C GLY A 20 54.25 -16.64 -37.33
N PHE A 21 54.14 -16.72 -36.01
CA PHE A 21 53.11 -17.54 -35.34
C PHE A 21 51.70 -16.91 -35.43
N VAL A 22 51.62 -15.57 -35.36
CA VAL A 22 50.37 -14.84 -35.57
C VAL A 22 49.89 -14.92 -37.02
N LEU A 23 50.82 -14.90 -38.00
CA LEU A 23 50.45 -15.03 -39.42
C LEU A 23 49.97 -16.46 -39.76
N GLN A 24 50.57 -17.50 -39.15
CA GLN A 24 50.09 -18.89 -39.32
C GLN A 24 48.75 -19.16 -38.63
N THR A 25 48.50 -18.54 -37.50
CA THR A 25 47.18 -18.64 -36.86
C THR A 25 46.11 -17.89 -37.64
N PHE A 26 46.44 -16.74 -38.29
CA PHE A 26 45.49 -16.03 -39.16
C PHE A 26 45.21 -16.79 -40.46
N ILE A 27 46.20 -17.50 -41.04
CA ILE A 27 45.99 -18.33 -42.23
C ILE A 27 45.22 -19.61 -41.90
N SER A 28 45.42 -20.19 -40.71
CA SER A 28 44.63 -21.33 -40.23
C SER A 28 43.18 -20.95 -39.89
N CYS A 29 42.95 -19.73 -39.39
CA CYS A 29 41.61 -19.21 -39.13
C CYS A 29 40.82 -18.91 -40.42
N LYS A 30 41.51 -18.49 -41.53
CA LYS A 30 40.82 -18.24 -42.82
C LYS A 30 40.46 -19.49 -43.60
N LYS A 31 41.00 -20.68 -43.25
CA LYS A 31 40.62 -21.95 -43.88
C LYS A 31 39.55 -22.73 -43.15
N LYS A 32 39.11 -22.26 -41.96
CA LYS A 32 38.01 -22.85 -41.17
C LYS A 32 36.70 -22.03 -41.21
N GLN A 33 36.64 -21.06 -42.12
CA GLN A 33 35.44 -20.22 -42.32
C GLN A 33 34.66 -20.66 -43.56
N GLN A 34 34.39 -21.96 -43.67
CA GLN A 34 33.40 -22.46 -44.60
C GLN A 34 32.67 -23.63 -43.91
N ASN A 35 31.42 -23.39 -43.61
CA ASN A 35 30.41 -24.27 -43.01
C ASN A 35 30.49 -24.45 -41.48
N ASP A 36 29.99 -23.50 -40.77
CA ASP A 36 29.06 -23.70 -39.67
C ASP A 36 28.30 -22.38 -39.50
N ASN A 37 27.18 -22.23 -40.17
CA ASN A 37 26.11 -21.31 -39.75
C ASN A 37 25.54 -21.86 -38.46
N VAL A 38 26.30 -21.79 -37.36
CA VAL A 38 25.73 -21.81 -36.02
C VAL A 38 25.00 -20.48 -35.92
N VAL A 39 23.73 -20.50 -36.26
CA VAL A 39 22.77 -19.48 -35.79
C VAL A 39 22.82 -19.61 -34.28
N VAL A 40 23.66 -18.81 -33.64
CA VAL A 40 23.57 -18.58 -32.20
C VAL A 40 22.21 -17.95 -32.05
N ALA A 41 21.23 -18.74 -31.62
CA ALA A 41 19.93 -18.22 -31.29
C ALA A 41 20.17 -17.09 -30.28
N GLU A 42 19.82 -15.87 -30.66
CA GLU A 42 19.97 -14.71 -29.81
C GLU A 42 19.15 -15.02 -28.56
N LYS A 43 19.79 -15.02 -27.38
CA LYS A 43 19.09 -15.30 -26.11
C LYS A 43 17.99 -14.25 -25.94
N ASP A 44 16.76 -14.67 -25.77
CA ASP A 44 15.61 -13.80 -25.55
C ASP A 44 15.49 -13.30 -24.09
N TYR A 45 16.52 -13.55 -23.28
CA TYR A 45 16.60 -13.14 -21.88
C TYR A 45 17.87 -12.33 -21.58
N ILE A 46 17.78 -11.50 -20.53
CA ILE A 46 18.85 -10.61 -20.05
C ILE A 46 19.70 -11.30 -19.00
N ILE A 47 19.06 -11.85 -17.96
CA ILE A 47 19.69 -12.57 -16.85
C ILE A 47 18.81 -13.75 -16.43
N GLU A 48 19.44 -14.75 -15.85
CA GLU A 48 18.78 -15.91 -15.23
C GLU A 48 19.60 -16.39 -14.03
N GLY A 49 18.98 -17.11 -13.10
CA GLY A 49 19.67 -17.67 -11.94
C GLY A 49 18.73 -18.18 -10.84
N SER A 50 19.30 -18.45 -9.67
CA SER A 50 18.55 -18.86 -8.48
C SER A 50 18.12 -17.63 -7.65
N CYS A 51 16.93 -17.71 -7.08
CA CYS A 51 16.39 -16.70 -6.14
C CYS A 51 15.84 -17.36 -4.86
N GLY A 52 16.22 -18.60 -4.58
CA GLY A 52 15.87 -19.38 -3.41
C GLY A 52 16.39 -20.82 -3.53
N GLU A 53 16.12 -21.70 -2.58
CA GLU A 53 16.63 -23.06 -2.59
C GLU A 53 16.14 -23.86 -3.80
N ASP A 54 14.83 -23.83 -4.08
CA ASP A 54 14.17 -24.44 -5.24
C ASP A 54 13.41 -23.39 -6.05
N ALA A 55 13.89 -22.16 -6.08
CA ALA A 55 13.31 -21.05 -6.81
C ALA A 55 14.32 -20.42 -7.77
N GLU A 56 13.90 -20.24 -9.01
CA GLU A 56 14.70 -19.70 -10.09
C GLU A 56 14.02 -18.50 -10.72
N TYR A 57 14.82 -17.68 -11.44
CA TYR A 57 14.30 -16.54 -12.19
C TYR A 57 14.90 -16.43 -13.59
N ILE A 58 14.12 -15.83 -14.49
CA ILE A 58 14.56 -15.40 -15.81
C ILE A 58 13.99 -14.00 -16.06
N LEU A 59 14.84 -13.04 -16.43
CA LEU A 59 14.39 -11.74 -16.93
C LEU A 59 14.52 -11.73 -18.45
N TYR A 60 13.38 -11.69 -19.12
CA TYR A 60 13.31 -11.64 -20.58
C TYR A 60 13.54 -10.24 -21.14
N THR A 61 13.99 -10.15 -22.40
CA THR A 61 14.24 -8.89 -23.11
C THR A 61 12.98 -8.02 -23.27
N ASN A 62 11.79 -8.64 -23.24
CA ASN A 62 10.50 -7.95 -23.27
C ASN A 62 10.09 -7.30 -21.93
N GLY A 63 10.93 -7.44 -20.89
CA GLY A 63 10.67 -6.90 -19.56
C GLY A 63 9.81 -7.80 -18.65
N THR A 64 9.60 -9.06 -19.01
CA THR A 64 8.96 -10.03 -18.13
C THR A 64 9.99 -10.65 -17.19
N LEU A 65 9.82 -10.48 -15.89
CA LEU A 65 10.54 -11.23 -14.85
C LEU A 65 9.70 -12.45 -14.48
N LYS A 66 10.19 -13.63 -14.85
CA LYS A 66 9.59 -14.90 -14.47
C LYS A 66 10.29 -15.46 -13.24
N ILE A 67 9.49 -15.83 -12.24
CA ILE A 67 9.92 -16.57 -11.06
C ILE A 67 9.24 -17.94 -11.12
N TYR A 68 10.00 -19.00 -10.97
CA TYR A 68 9.44 -20.35 -11.05
C TYR A 68 10.19 -21.34 -10.14
N GLY A 69 9.54 -22.44 -9.79
CA GLY A 69 10.11 -23.44 -8.89
C GLY A 69 9.04 -24.03 -7.97
N LYS A 70 9.47 -24.56 -6.82
CA LYS A 70 8.55 -25.16 -5.83
C LYS A 70 8.80 -24.67 -4.41
N GLY A 71 9.97 -24.08 -4.15
CA GLY A 71 10.40 -23.65 -2.83
C GLY A 71 10.03 -22.23 -2.51
N ALA A 72 10.63 -21.71 -1.45
CA ALA A 72 10.56 -20.33 -1.05
C ALA A 72 11.60 -19.49 -1.80
N MET A 73 11.25 -18.23 -2.12
CA MET A 73 12.26 -17.25 -2.50
C MET A 73 13.10 -16.89 -1.27
N ASP A 74 14.33 -16.44 -1.53
CA ASP A 74 15.17 -15.81 -0.50
C ASP A 74 14.55 -14.53 0.03
N ASP A 75 14.85 -14.22 1.29
CA ASP A 75 14.64 -12.90 1.84
C ASP A 75 15.80 -11.98 1.44
N TYR A 76 15.47 -10.77 0.99
CA TYR A 76 16.42 -9.76 0.57
C TYR A 76 16.37 -8.57 1.52
N ASP A 77 17.45 -7.78 1.54
CA ASP A 77 17.48 -6.46 2.17
C ASP A 77 18.51 -5.61 1.43
N TYR A 78 18.21 -4.35 1.18
CA TYR A 78 19.15 -3.41 0.54
C TYR A 78 19.43 -2.19 1.43
N ARG A 79 19.01 -2.24 2.69
CA ARG A 79 19.46 -1.25 3.67
C ARG A 79 20.96 -1.46 3.89
N PHE A 80 21.74 -0.47 3.46
CA PHE A 80 23.21 -0.46 3.40
C PHE A 80 23.94 -0.64 4.74
N GLU A 81 23.39 -1.33 5.69
CA GLU A 81 24.11 -1.77 6.86
C GLU A 81 25.02 -2.94 6.46
N LYS A 82 26.34 -2.72 6.60
CA LYS A 82 27.41 -3.68 6.32
C LYS A 82 27.33 -4.92 7.22
N LYS A 83 26.26 -5.69 7.13
CA LYS A 83 26.17 -7.04 7.68
C LYS A 83 26.54 -8.04 6.60
N ALA A 84 27.49 -8.88 6.86
CA ALA A 84 28.16 -9.77 5.91
C ALA A 84 27.26 -10.85 5.25
N GLU A 85 25.95 -10.82 5.43
CA GLU A 85 25.00 -11.86 5.00
C GLU A 85 23.75 -11.34 4.29
N ILE A 86 23.73 -10.07 3.87
CA ILE A 86 22.55 -9.49 3.22
C ILE A 86 22.54 -9.88 1.74
N LYS A 87 21.52 -10.65 1.34
CA LYS A 87 21.24 -10.92 -0.06
C LYS A 87 20.56 -9.72 -0.70
N VAL A 88 21.03 -9.29 -1.85
CA VAL A 88 20.40 -8.28 -2.69
C VAL A 88 19.65 -8.97 -3.81
N VAL A 89 18.48 -8.45 -4.21
CA VAL A 89 17.72 -9.03 -5.32
C VAL A 89 18.56 -9.12 -6.58
N PRO A 90 18.62 -10.27 -7.26
CA PRO A 90 19.48 -10.49 -8.42
C PRO A 90 19.21 -9.53 -9.60
N TRP A 91 17.99 -9.02 -9.71
CA TRP A 91 17.55 -8.11 -10.78
C TRP A 91 17.60 -6.64 -10.40
N ILE A 92 18.33 -6.25 -9.34
CA ILE A 92 18.35 -4.86 -8.83
C ILE A 92 18.78 -3.83 -9.89
N GLU A 93 19.76 -4.16 -10.73
CA GLU A 93 20.26 -3.29 -11.78
C GLU A 93 19.31 -3.17 -12.99
N TYR A 94 18.28 -4.02 -13.04
CA TYR A 94 17.33 -4.10 -14.15
C TYR A 94 15.91 -3.69 -13.77
N ARG A 95 15.70 -3.12 -12.59
CA ARG A 95 14.35 -2.75 -12.09
C ARG A 95 13.54 -1.93 -13.09
N ASP A 96 14.20 -0.98 -13.76
CA ASP A 96 13.58 -0.08 -14.76
C ASP A 96 13.17 -0.80 -16.05
N ARG A 97 13.65 -2.02 -16.27
CA ARG A 97 13.28 -2.85 -17.41
C ARG A 97 12.12 -3.79 -17.12
N ILE A 98 11.86 -4.09 -15.85
CA ILE A 98 10.81 -5.03 -15.43
C ILE A 98 9.44 -4.35 -15.53
N LYS A 99 8.58 -4.90 -16.39
CA LYS A 99 7.23 -4.39 -16.68
C LYS A 99 6.14 -5.39 -16.33
N LYS A 100 6.50 -6.65 -16.15
CA LYS A 100 5.57 -7.74 -15.86
C LYS A 100 6.24 -8.75 -14.94
N LEU A 101 5.46 -9.25 -13.98
CA LEU A 101 5.80 -10.42 -13.17
C LEU A 101 5.04 -11.64 -13.66
N ASP A 102 5.73 -12.78 -13.76
CA ASP A 102 5.17 -14.10 -14.01
C ASP A 102 5.64 -15.04 -12.90
N ILE A 103 4.79 -15.33 -11.94
CA ILE A 103 5.12 -16.09 -10.74
C ILE A 103 4.48 -17.48 -10.84
N GLN A 104 5.28 -18.55 -10.73
CA GLN A 104 4.82 -19.92 -10.93
C GLN A 104 5.40 -20.88 -9.89
N GLY A 105 4.53 -21.62 -9.21
CA GLY A 105 4.86 -22.81 -8.42
C GLY A 105 5.53 -22.58 -7.07
N ILE A 106 6.14 -21.41 -6.82
CA ILE A 106 6.80 -21.10 -5.54
C ILE A 106 5.80 -21.05 -4.38
N SER A 107 6.26 -21.32 -3.18
CA SER A 107 5.45 -21.34 -1.95
C SER A 107 5.50 -20.04 -1.16
N THR A 108 6.58 -19.27 -1.29
CA THR A 108 6.81 -18.05 -0.50
C THR A 108 7.45 -16.97 -1.35
N ILE A 109 6.94 -15.75 -1.26
CA ILE A 109 7.57 -14.56 -1.81
C ILE A 109 8.40 -13.92 -0.70
N GLY A 110 9.71 -13.84 -0.90
CA GLY A 110 10.66 -13.35 0.09
C GLY A 110 10.57 -11.86 0.34
N SER A 111 11.15 -11.42 1.44
CA SER A 111 11.20 -10.01 1.83
C SER A 111 11.88 -9.17 0.73
N TYR A 112 11.31 -8.00 0.42
CA TYR A 112 11.80 -7.04 -0.57
C TYR A 112 11.97 -7.60 -1.99
N ALA A 113 11.43 -8.78 -2.31
CA ALA A 113 11.66 -9.45 -3.59
C ALA A 113 11.31 -8.58 -4.80
N PHE A 114 10.19 -7.90 -4.77
CA PHE A 114 9.69 -7.06 -5.86
C PHE A 114 9.55 -5.58 -5.47
N ASP A 115 10.20 -5.20 -4.38
CA ASP A 115 10.19 -3.82 -3.92
C ASP A 115 10.71 -2.86 -5.01
N SER A 116 10.04 -1.71 -5.16
CA SER A 116 10.40 -0.67 -6.12
C SER A 116 10.44 -1.11 -7.59
N LEU A 117 9.65 -2.11 -8.00
CA LEU A 117 9.42 -2.40 -9.41
C LEU A 117 8.43 -1.37 -9.99
N LEU A 118 8.95 -0.24 -10.43
CA LEU A 118 8.18 0.98 -10.72
C LEU A 118 7.24 0.87 -11.92
N PHE A 119 7.49 -0.06 -12.87
CA PHE A 119 6.76 -0.13 -14.14
C PHE A 119 5.80 -1.32 -14.25
N VAL A 120 5.71 -2.13 -13.21
CA VAL A 120 4.73 -3.22 -13.12
C VAL A 120 3.38 -2.63 -12.72
N LYS A 121 2.35 -2.91 -13.52
CA LYS A 121 1.00 -2.38 -13.31
C LYS A 121 0.06 -3.35 -12.63
N GLU A 122 0.22 -4.62 -12.89
CA GLU A 122 -0.63 -5.68 -12.36
C GLU A 122 0.21 -6.84 -11.85
N VAL A 123 -0.20 -7.42 -10.74
CA VAL A 123 0.41 -8.61 -10.16
C VAL A 123 -0.66 -9.65 -9.89
N VAL A 124 -0.40 -10.87 -10.34
CA VAL A 124 -1.17 -12.06 -9.96
C VAL A 124 -0.27 -12.97 -9.14
N VAL A 125 -0.63 -13.17 -7.88
CA VAL A 125 0.04 -14.10 -6.97
C VAL A 125 -0.69 -15.42 -7.04
N PRO A 126 -0.05 -16.50 -7.53
CA PRO A 126 -0.72 -17.78 -7.77
C PRO A 126 -1.07 -18.50 -6.46
N SER A 127 -2.02 -19.42 -6.51
CA SER A 127 -2.51 -20.20 -5.35
C SER A 127 -1.46 -21.10 -4.69
N SER A 128 -0.32 -21.32 -5.35
CA SER A 128 0.83 -22.03 -4.76
C SER A 128 1.49 -21.23 -3.65
N VAL A 129 1.44 -19.90 -3.70
CA VAL A 129 2.03 -19.02 -2.67
C VAL A 129 1.20 -19.10 -1.40
N LYS A 130 1.86 -19.34 -0.27
CA LYS A 130 1.26 -19.39 1.07
C LYS A 130 1.69 -18.26 1.97
N SER A 131 2.83 -17.62 1.68
CA SER A 131 3.34 -16.52 2.46
C SER A 131 3.96 -15.44 1.58
N VAL A 132 3.70 -14.19 1.94
CA VAL A 132 4.31 -12.99 1.36
C VAL A 132 5.04 -12.28 2.48
N HIS A 133 6.35 -12.11 2.37
CA HIS A 133 7.16 -11.55 3.43
C HIS A 133 7.21 -10.02 3.39
N LYS A 134 7.99 -9.45 4.33
CA LYS A 134 8.11 -8.01 4.54
C LYS A 134 8.45 -7.25 3.26
N SER A 135 7.71 -6.16 2.99
CA SER A 135 7.95 -5.25 1.88
C SER A 135 8.08 -5.91 0.50
N ALA A 136 7.52 -7.11 0.32
CA ALA A 136 7.70 -7.90 -0.90
C ALA A 136 7.27 -7.17 -2.18
N PHE A 137 6.21 -6.36 -2.12
CA PHE A 137 5.66 -5.55 -3.20
C PHE A 137 5.60 -4.06 -2.83
N ALA A 138 6.43 -3.60 -1.89
CA ALA A 138 6.40 -2.21 -1.47
C ALA A 138 6.90 -1.26 -2.58
N CYS A 139 6.46 0.00 -2.53
CA CYS A 139 6.94 1.06 -3.42
C CYS A 139 6.80 0.77 -4.93
N MET A 140 5.85 -0.08 -5.33
CA MET A 140 5.52 -0.34 -6.73
C MET A 140 4.60 0.78 -7.26
N GLU A 141 5.19 1.89 -7.72
CA GLU A 141 4.44 3.12 -7.96
C GLU A 141 3.37 3.05 -9.04
N GLN A 142 3.58 2.26 -10.09
CA GLN A 142 2.59 2.09 -11.15
C GLN A 142 1.68 0.87 -10.94
N LEU A 143 1.80 0.16 -9.82
CA LEU A 143 0.92 -0.96 -9.52
C LEU A 143 -0.51 -0.46 -9.35
N GLU A 144 -1.39 -0.89 -10.24
CA GLU A 144 -2.81 -0.54 -10.28
C GLU A 144 -3.68 -1.61 -9.59
N ALA A 145 -3.28 -2.89 -9.70
CA ALA A 145 -4.02 -4.00 -9.10
C ALA A 145 -3.10 -5.16 -8.67
N ILE A 146 -3.45 -5.82 -7.56
CA ILE A 146 -2.84 -7.08 -7.13
C ILE A 146 -3.93 -8.09 -6.77
N THR A 147 -3.79 -9.33 -7.26
CA THR A 147 -4.73 -10.43 -7.01
C THR A 147 -4.02 -11.61 -6.37
N PHE A 148 -4.53 -12.10 -5.26
CA PHE A 148 -4.11 -13.31 -4.58
C PHE A 148 -5.09 -14.43 -4.87
N GLN A 149 -4.64 -15.49 -5.58
CA GLN A 149 -5.52 -16.56 -6.10
C GLN A 149 -5.79 -17.70 -5.13
N GLY A 150 -5.19 -17.70 -3.95
CA GLY A 150 -5.36 -18.79 -3.00
C GLY A 150 -5.27 -18.35 -1.56
N ASP A 151 -5.46 -19.31 -0.65
CA ASP A 151 -5.33 -19.09 0.77
C ASP A 151 -3.89 -18.76 1.15
N LEU A 152 -3.73 -17.76 2.01
CA LEU A 152 -2.46 -17.28 2.53
C LEU A 152 -2.39 -17.50 4.05
N ASP A 153 -1.27 -18.00 4.51
CA ASP A 153 -0.98 -18.06 5.94
C ASP A 153 -0.60 -16.68 6.49
N TYR A 154 0.11 -15.87 5.68
CA TYR A 154 0.63 -14.58 6.13
C TYR A 154 0.94 -13.62 4.99
N ILE A 155 0.59 -12.34 5.18
CA ILE A 155 1.06 -11.21 4.40
C ILE A 155 1.84 -10.28 5.34
N GLY A 156 3.11 -10.05 5.05
CA GLY A 156 4.10 -9.43 5.93
C GLY A 156 3.92 -7.94 6.16
N GLU A 157 4.74 -7.45 7.07
CA GLU A 157 4.85 -6.03 7.40
C GLU A 157 5.25 -5.22 6.15
N TYR A 158 4.53 -4.11 5.86
CA TYR A 158 4.71 -3.27 4.66
C TYR A 158 4.61 -4.00 3.32
N ALA A 159 4.07 -5.21 3.27
CA ALA A 159 4.16 -6.08 2.08
C ALA A 159 3.66 -5.43 0.80
N ILE A 160 2.62 -4.59 0.87
CA ILE A 160 2.01 -3.89 -0.27
C ILE A 160 1.86 -2.40 0.10
N ALA A 161 2.86 -1.83 0.74
CA ALA A 161 2.80 -0.43 1.17
C ALA A 161 3.35 0.52 0.11
N VAL A 162 2.90 1.79 0.14
CA VAL A 162 3.43 2.88 -0.70
C VAL A 162 3.26 2.64 -2.21
N CYS A 163 2.26 1.85 -2.61
CA CYS A 163 1.90 1.65 -4.01
C CYS A 163 0.93 2.76 -4.45
N LYS A 164 1.46 3.90 -4.86
CA LYS A 164 0.70 5.15 -5.06
C LYS A 164 -0.43 5.05 -6.11
N SER A 165 -0.29 4.18 -7.11
CA SER A 165 -1.31 3.98 -8.16
C SER A 165 -2.31 2.87 -7.83
N LEU A 166 -2.15 2.16 -6.70
CA LEU A 166 -2.96 1.00 -6.37
C LEU A 166 -4.42 1.38 -6.15
N LEU A 167 -5.29 0.72 -6.91
CA LEU A 167 -6.74 0.93 -6.90
C LEU A 167 -7.47 -0.26 -6.27
N ASP A 168 -6.94 -1.47 -6.46
CA ASP A 168 -7.62 -2.70 -6.05
C ASP A 168 -6.65 -3.75 -5.50
N ILE A 169 -7.07 -4.38 -4.41
CA ILE A 169 -6.43 -5.57 -3.82
C ILE A 169 -7.50 -6.65 -3.73
N LYS A 170 -7.32 -7.72 -4.50
CA LYS A 170 -8.29 -8.81 -4.55
C LYS A 170 -7.76 -10.06 -3.86
N PHE A 171 -8.55 -10.62 -2.96
CA PHE A 171 -8.32 -11.90 -2.32
C PHE A 171 -9.36 -12.91 -2.82
N GLU A 172 -8.91 -14.02 -3.44
CA GLU A 172 -9.78 -15.11 -3.88
C GLU A 172 -9.84 -16.27 -2.87
N GLY A 173 -9.01 -16.21 -1.81
CA GLY A 173 -8.94 -17.13 -0.70
C GLY A 173 -8.91 -16.44 0.65
N GLU A 174 -8.82 -17.23 1.72
CA GLU A 174 -8.69 -16.74 3.08
C GLU A 174 -7.26 -16.29 3.38
N VAL A 175 -7.10 -15.32 4.30
CA VAL A 175 -5.81 -14.89 4.84
C VAL A 175 -5.83 -15.04 6.35
N LYS A 176 -4.85 -15.77 6.93
CA LYS A 176 -4.85 -16.03 8.38
C LYS A 176 -4.27 -14.87 9.19
N ALA A 177 -3.27 -14.17 8.65
CA ALA A 177 -2.64 -13.07 9.36
C ALA A 177 -2.09 -11.98 8.43
N LEU A 178 -2.18 -10.73 8.89
CA LEU A 178 -1.58 -9.55 8.28
C LEU A 178 -0.51 -8.96 9.20
N GLY A 179 0.58 -8.51 8.62
CA GLY A 179 1.58 -7.71 9.33
C GLY A 179 1.17 -6.24 9.48
N SER A 180 1.77 -5.55 10.43
CA SER A 180 1.56 -4.12 10.61
C SER A 180 1.93 -3.34 9.34
N SER A 181 1.20 -2.25 9.06
CA SER A 181 1.45 -1.39 7.90
C SER A 181 1.38 -2.10 6.53
N CYS A 182 0.73 -3.27 6.47
CA CYS A 182 0.71 -4.14 5.29
C CYS A 182 0.26 -3.41 4.02
N PHE A 183 -0.74 -2.53 4.10
CA PHE A 183 -1.32 -1.73 3.02
C PHE A 183 -1.16 -0.22 3.22
N GLN A 184 -0.21 0.20 4.07
CA GLN A 184 -0.02 1.60 4.43
C GLN A 184 0.33 2.47 3.21
N GLU A 185 -0.11 3.74 3.21
CA GLU A 185 0.19 4.75 2.20
C GLU A 185 -0.23 4.39 0.75
N ASN A 186 -1.24 3.56 0.59
CA ASN A 186 -1.86 3.32 -0.72
C ASN A 186 -2.90 4.41 -1.00
N LYS A 187 -2.43 5.55 -1.50
CA LYS A 187 -3.18 6.81 -1.54
C LYS A 187 -4.36 6.84 -2.50
N ASN A 188 -4.48 5.88 -3.41
CA ASN A 188 -5.53 5.86 -4.42
C ASN A 188 -6.61 4.78 -4.20
N ILE A 189 -6.43 3.89 -3.21
CA ILE A 189 -7.47 2.92 -2.85
C ILE A 189 -8.67 3.69 -2.26
N GLU A 190 -9.86 3.46 -2.82
CA GLU A 190 -11.11 4.05 -2.33
C GLU A 190 -11.89 3.10 -1.42
N VAL A 191 -11.85 1.81 -1.70
CA VAL A 191 -12.49 0.75 -0.91
C VAL A 191 -11.49 -0.35 -0.65
N LEU A 192 -11.33 -0.75 0.61
CA LEU A 192 -10.50 -1.88 0.99
C LEU A 192 -11.35 -2.95 1.67
N THR A 193 -11.32 -4.16 1.13
CA THR A 193 -11.91 -5.33 1.77
C THR A 193 -10.82 -6.10 2.48
N ILE A 194 -10.93 -6.20 3.81
CA ILE A 194 -10.05 -7.06 4.61
C ILE A 194 -10.51 -8.51 4.41
N PRO A 195 -9.60 -9.43 4.04
CA PRO A 195 -9.97 -10.79 3.68
C PRO A 195 -10.56 -11.58 4.85
N ASP A 196 -11.39 -12.57 4.51
CA ASP A 196 -11.89 -13.52 5.50
C ASP A 196 -10.74 -14.33 6.13
N GLY A 197 -10.96 -14.82 7.34
CA GLY A 197 -9.95 -15.53 8.15
C GLY A 197 -9.17 -14.62 9.11
N ILE A 198 -9.14 -13.30 8.87
CA ILE A 198 -8.46 -12.36 9.77
C ILE A 198 -9.23 -12.22 11.09
N GLU A 199 -8.57 -12.61 12.19
CA GLU A 199 -9.08 -12.45 13.55
C GLU A 199 -8.51 -11.22 14.28
N HIS A 200 -7.32 -10.76 13.87
CA HIS A 200 -6.62 -9.60 14.42
C HIS A 200 -6.15 -8.67 13.30
N LEU A 201 -6.63 -7.43 13.32
CA LEU A 201 -6.17 -6.37 12.45
C LEU A 201 -5.13 -5.52 13.20
N PRO A 202 -3.83 -5.65 12.86
CA PRO A 202 -2.75 -4.97 13.58
C PRO A 202 -2.67 -3.48 13.25
N SER A 203 -1.84 -2.77 14.02
CA SER A 203 -1.68 -1.33 13.88
C SER A 203 -1.18 -0.93 12.48
N SER A 204 -1.68 0.22 12.01
CA SER A 204 -1.28 0.89 10.76
C SER A 204 -1.57 0.12 9.48
N VAL A 205 -2.33 -0.98 9.51
CA VAL A 205 -2.53 -1.86 8.34
C VAL A 205 -2.84 -1.08 7.07
N CYS A 206 -3.69 -0.09 7.12
CA CYS A 206 -4.03 0.78 5.99
C CYS A 206 -4.05 2.27 6.38
N SER A 207 -3.16 2.70 7.26
CA SER A 207 -3.03 4.11 7.64
C SER A 207 -2.45 4.95 6.49
N PHE A 208 -2.74 6.26 6.48
CA PHE A 208 -2.31 7.21 5.44
C PHE A 208 -2.83 6.89 4.03
N CYS A 209 -4.01 6.27 3.93
CA CYS A 209 -4.70 6.03 2.67
C CYS A 209 -5.64 7.19 2.35
N ASP A 210 -5.13 8.22 1.66
CA ASP A 210 -5.78 9.53 1.49
C ASP A 210 -7.19 9.47 0.88
N LYS A 211 -7.44 8.52 -0.05
CA LYS A 211 -8.73 8.37 -0.76
C LYS A 211 -9.61 7.25 -0.21
N LEU A 212 -9.15 6.53 0.81
CA LEU A 212 -9.92 5.43 1.39
C LEU A 212 -11.21 5.96 2.01
N ARG A 213 -12.36 5.58 1.41
CA ARG A 213 -13.69 6.01 1.85
C ARG A 213 -14.40 4.95 2.67
N LYS A 214 -14.11 3.68 2.41
CA LYS A 214 -14.79 2.55 3.04
C LYS A 214 -13.84 1.40 3.32
N ILE A 215 -13.95 0.85 4.52
CA ILE A 215 -13.31 -0.42 4.90
C ILE A 215 -14.40 -1.46 5.16
N ILE A 216 -14.24 -2.64 4.57
CA ILE A 216 -15.09 -3.79 4.80
C ILE A 216 -14.32 -4.77 5.69
N LEU A 217 -14.79 -4.94 6.93
CA LEU A 217 -14.18 -5.81 7.93
C LEU A 217 -14.82 -7.20 7.93
N PRO A 218 -14.05 -8.29 8.07
CA PRO A 218 -14.60 -9.65 8.07
C PRO A 218 -15.33 -9.95 9.39
N ASN A 219 -16.31 -10.85 9.31
CA ASN A 219 -17.05 -11.33 10.49
C ASN A 219 -16.22 -12.24 11.42
N THR A 220 -14.97 -12.56 11.06
CA THR A 220 -14.01 -13.29 11.88
C THR A 220 -13.21 -12.39 12.81
N LEU A 221 -13.25 -11.06 12.62
CA LEU A 221 -12.40 -10.10 13.33
C LEU A 221 -12.77 -10.03 14.83
N LYS A 222 -11.77 -10.27 15.69
CA LYS A 222 -11.91 -10.23 17.17
C LYS A 222 -11.17 -9.05 17.79
N VAL A 223 -10.04 -8.62 17.16
CA VAL A 223 -9.19 -7.55 17.68
C VAL A 223 -8.93 -6.53 16.58
N LEU A 224 -9.25 -5.27 16.86
CA LEU A 224 -8.94 -4.13 16.01
C LEU A 224 -8.01 -3.19 16.80
N ASP A 225 -6.73 -3.19 16.41
CA ASP A 225 -5.77 -2.20 16.91
C ASP A 225 -5.87 -0.88 16.11
N ALA A 226 -4.98 0.08 16.31
CA ALA A 226 -4.95 1.37 15.61
C ALA A 226 -4.60 1.19 14.12
N ALA A 227 -5.54 0.62 13.32
CA ALA A 227 -5.25 0.03 12.02
C ALA A 227 -5.30 1.01 10.85
N PHE A 228 -6.13 2.08 10.88
CA PHE A 228 -6.39 2.94 9.73
C PHE A 228 -6.46 4.44 10.07
N TYR A 229 -5.70 4.89 11.05
CA TYR A 229 -5.59 6.33 11.34
C TYR A 229 -4.97 7.12 10.17
N TYR A 230 -5.28 8.43 10.07
CA TYR A 230 -4.89 9.28 8.94
C TYR A 230 -5.47 8.83 7.59
N CYS A 231 -6.76 8.46 7.58
CA CYS A 231 -7.51 8.21 6.35
C CYS A 231 -8.59 9.30 6.17
N PRO A 232 -8.21 10.52 5.73
CA PRO A 232 -9.07 11.69 5.80
C PRO A 232 -10.34 11.62 4.95
N SER A 233 -10.41 10.65 4.05
CA SER A 233 -11.62 10.39 3.24
C SER A 233 -12.53 9.31 3.80
N LEU A 234 -12.15 8.63 4.90
CA LEU A 234 -12.90 7.51 5.46
C LEU A 234 -14.25 7.99 6.01
N GLU A 235 -15.33 7.45 5.44
CA GLU A 235 -16.70 7.87 5.71
C GLU A 235 -17.51 6.80 6.46
N GLU A 236 -17.18 5.53 6.25
CA GLU A 236 -17.97 4.41 6.76
C GLU A 236 -17.06 3.29 7.28
N VAL A 237 -17.25 2.93 8.54
CA VAL A 237 -16.65 1.75 9.16
C VAL A 237 -17.75 1.02 9.95
N LYS A 238 -18.09 -0.19 9.52
CA LYS A 238 -19.01 -1.05 10.27
C LYS A 238 -18.22 -2.08 11.08
N LEU A 239 -18.31 -1.98 12.39
CA LEU A 239 -17.65 -2.94 13.29
C LEU A 239 -18.43 -4.26 13.31
N PRO A 240 -17.78 -5.44 13.18
CA PRO A 240 -18.47 -6.73 13.19
C PRO A 240 -18.87 -7.16 14.61
N GLU A 241 -19.96 -7.93 14.70
CA GLU A 241 -20.47 -8.47 15.97
C GLU A 241 -19.57 -9.53 16.63
N SER A 242 -18.51 -9.95 15.95
CA SER A 242 -17.45 -10.83 16.48
C SER A 242 -16.41 -10.10 17.32
N LEU A 243 -16.35 -8.76 17.20
CA LEU A 243 -15.29 -7.93 17.76
C LEU A 243 -15.28 -8.00 19.29
N LYS A 244 -14.12 -8.26 19.92
CA LYS A 244 -13.91 -8.35 21.37
C LYS A 244 -13.11 -7.19 21.93
N GLN A 245 -12.18 -6.66 21.14
CA GLN A 245 -11.33 -5.55 21.52
C GLN A 245 -11.22 -4.53 20.38
N ILE A 246 -11.30 -3.26 20.76
CA ILE A 246 -11.08 -2.14 19.85
C ILE A 246 -10.11 -1.12 20.47
N ASP A 247 -9.22 -0.58 19.62
CA ASP A 247 -8.41 0.60 19.92
C ASP A 247 -8.96 1.80 19.14
N LEU A 248 -9.53 2.79 19.83
CA LEU A 248 -10.15 3.96 19.19
C LEU A 248 -9.13 4.94 18.63
N ALA A 249 -7.83 4.76 18.87
CA ALA A 249 -6.78 5.46 18.16
C ALA A 249 -6.80 5.16 16.64
N THR A 250 -7.52 4.12 16.22
CA THR A 250 -7.75 3.81 14.81
C THR A 250 -8.44 4.94 14.03
N PHE A 251 -9.19 5.84 14.71
CA PHE A 251 -9.92 6.95 14.10
C PHE A 251 -9.21 8.31 14.25
N ILE A 252 -7.94 8.34 14.63
CA ILE A 252 -7.18 9.59 14.73
C ILE A 252 -6.96 10.21 13.33
N ASN A 253 -7.32 11.49 13.19
CA ASN A 253 -7.25 12.26 11.93
C ASN A 253 -8.09 11.67 10.78
N ASP A 254 -9.27 11.11 11.14
CA ASP A 254 -10.31 10.65 10.21
C ASP A 254 -11.55 11.55 10.36
N PRO A 255 -11.51 12.79 9.83
CA PRO A 255 -12.47 13.84 10.17
C PRO A 255 -13.92 13.58 9.74
N LYS A 256 -14.14 12.59 8.87
CA LYS A 256 -15.49 12.22 8.44
C LYS A 256 -16.14 11.14 9.33
N ILE A 257 -15.36 10.49 10.20
CA ILE A 257 -15.88 9.54 11.19
C ILE A 257 -16.20 10.31 12.47
N GLU A 258 -17.38 10.91 12.52
CA GLU A 258 -17.84 11.68 13.69
C GLU A 258 -18.55 10.82 14.73
N SER A 259 -19.02 9.63 14.37
CA SER A 259 -19.73 8.73 15.28
C SER A 259 -19.35 7.27 15.06
N ILE A 260 -19.36 6.49 16.15
CA ILE A 260 -19.10 5.05 16.10
C ILE A 260 -20.04 4.30 17.06
N VAL A 261 -20.52 3.15 16.59
CA VAL A 261 -21.31 2.22 17.40
C VAL A 261 -20.43 1.01 17.70
N ILE A 262 -20.15 0.80 18.98
CA ILE A 262 -19.33 -0.32 19.48
C ILE A 262 -20.25 -1.49 19.78
N PRO A 263 -20.08 -2.66 19.12
CA PRO A 263 -20.95 -3.82 19.27
C PRO A 263 -21.02 -4.35 20.71
N LYS A 264 -22.12 -5.02 21.03
CA LYS A 264 -22.32 -5.66 22.34
C LYS A 264 -21.29 -6.72 22.72
N SER A 265 -20.60 -7.27 21.74
CA SER A 265 -19.58 -8.30 21.92
C SER A 265 -18.24 -7.76 22.44
N VAL A 266 -18.04 -6.44 22.41
CA VAL A 266 -16.78 -5.80 22.82
C VAL A 266 -16.67 -5.79 24.33
N SER A 267 -15.58 -6.37 24.83
CA SER A 267 -15.23 -6.46 26.25
C SER A 267 -14.03 -5.61 26.65
N ARG A 268 -13.31 -5.03 25.67
CA ARG A 268 -12.18 -4.13 25.95
C ARG A 268 -12.11 -2.98 24.94
N ILE A 269 -12.00 -1.77 25.46
CA ILE A 269 -11.85 -0.53 24.67
C ILE A 269 -10.57 0.16 25.11
N LYS A 270 -9.64 0.33 24.17
CA LYS A 270 -8.40 1.09 24.38
C LYS A 270 -8.52 2.49 23.80
N ASN A 271 -7.82 3.43 24.41
CA ASN A 271 -7.68 4.80 23.89
C ASN A 271 -9.04 5.45 23.59
N LEU A 272 -10.01 5.31 24.49
CA LEU A 272 -11.37 5.82 24.31
C LEU A 272 -11.39 7.33 23.99
N ASP A 273 -10.40 8.07 24.46
CA ASP A 273 -10.23 9.51 24.34
C ASP A 273 -9.17 9.93 23.28
N ALA A 274 -8.76 9.01 22.38
CA ALA A 274 -7.66 9.29 21.46
C ALA A 274 -8.07 10.14 20.25
N SER A 275 -9.31 10.02 19.78
CA SER A 275 -9.78 10.72 18.57
C SER A 275 -10.58 11.97 18.94
N LYS A 276 -10.07 13.13 18.53
CA LYS A 276 -10.79 14.43 18.63
C LYS A 276 -11.90 14.59 17.59
N GLU A 277 -11.89 13.77 16.55
CA GLU A 277 -12.85 13.77 15.46
C GLU A 277 -14.16 13.10 15.86
N LEU A 278 -14.11 12.10 16.75
CA LEU A 278 -15.30 11.43 17.26
C LEU A 278 -16.09 12.37 18.18
N LYS A 279 -17.32 12.67 17.80
CA LYS A 279 -18.27 13.48 18.57
C LYS A 279 -19.26 12.60 19.36
N THR A 280 -19.52 11.38 18.87
CA THR A 280 -20.48 10.46 19.48
C THR A 280 -19.94 9.03 19.49
N ILE A 281 -19.96 8.42 20.65
CA ILE A 281 -19.60 7.00 20.83
C ILE A 281 -20.76 6.30 21.50
N CYS A 282 -21.33 5.27 20.86
CA CYS A 282 -22.37 4.42 21.42
C CYS A 282 -21.78 3.06 21.79
N ILE A 283 -21.87 2.65 23.05
CA ILE A 283 -21.41 1.34 23.53
C ILE A 283 -22.62 0.47 23.80
N LEU A 284 -22.73 -0.66 23.09
CA LEU A 284 -23.87 -1.56 23.19
C LEU A 284 -23.66 -2.74 24.16
N SER A 285 -22.48 -2.86 24.79
CA SER A 285 -22.14 -3.98 25.67
C SER A 285 -23.07 -4.01 26.89
N GLU A 286 -23.65 -5.17 27.18
CA GLU A 286 -24.54 -5.40 28.32
C GLU A 286 -23.81 -5.45 29.68
N THR A 287 -22.50 -5.56 29.64
CA THR A 287 -21.60 -5.46 30.80
C THR A 287 -20.57 -4.39 30.53
N MET A 288 -20.07 -3.73 31.57
CA MET A 288 -19.06 -2.71 31.40
C MET A 288 -17.78 -3.32 30.85
N PRO A 289 -17.30 -2.87 29.65
CA PRO A 289 -16.03 -3.33 29.13
C PRO A 289 -14.86 -2.81 29.96
N GLU A 290 -13.69 -3.48 29.84
CA GLU A 290 -12.45 -2.91 30.33
C GLU A 290 -12.11 -1.67 29.51
N ILE A 291 -12.02 -0.50 30.18
CA ILE A 291 -11.73 0.77 29.54
C ILE A 291 -10.31 1.19 29.87
N ASP A 292 -9.55 1.48 28.82
CA ASP A 292 -8.22 2.05 28.91
C ASP A 292 -8.19 3.43 28.23
N CYS A 293 -7.88 4.46 28.99
CA CYS A 293 -7.68 5.83 28.51
C CYS A 293 -6.22 6.19 28.72
N THR A 294 -5.53 6.53 27.65
CA THR A 294 -4.15 7.02 27.74
C THR A 294 -4.13 8.53 27.96
N SER A 295 -4.77 9.01 28.97
CA SER A 295 -5.06 10.42 29.34
C SER A 295 -3.91 11.44 29.19
N SER A 296 -2.79 11.06 28.59
CA SER A 296 -1.62 11.93 28.42
C SER A 296 -1.56 12.65 27.07
N ILE A 297 -2.42 12.34 26.08
CA ILE A 297 -2.19 12.81 24.71
C ILE A 297 -3.12 13.98 24.33
N TYR A 298 -4.36 14.06 24.83
CA TYR A 298 -5.31 15.11 24.40
C TYR A 298 -6.13 15.69 25.54
N TYR A 299 -5.61 16.69 26.22
CA TYR A 299 -6.44 17.57 27.06
C TYR A 299 -7.42 18.31 26.14
N GLY A 300 -8.73 18.11 26.34
CA GLY A 300 -9.78 18.84 25.64
C GLY A 300 -10.58 18.03 24.59
N VAL A 301 -10.47 16.71 24.56
CA VAL A 301 -11.38 15.88 23.77
C VAL A 301 -12.75 15.88 24.46
N SER A 302 -13.78 16.24 23.69
CA SER A 302 -15.17 16.24 24.17
C SER A 302 -16.04 15.47 23.18
N PHE A 303 -16.59 14.35 23.62
CA PHE A 303 -17.54 13.54 22.86
C PHE A 303 -18.73 13.17 23.75
N GLN A 304 -19.87 12.85 23.14
CA GLN A 304 -21.02 12.31 23.84
C GLN A 304 -20.91 10.78 23.88
N LEU A 305 -20.97 10.21 25.07
CA LEU A 305 -20.89 8.77 25.29
C LEU A 305 -22.27 8.21 25.67
N TYR A 306 -22.81 7.34 24.83
CA TYR A 306 -24.08 6.69 25.06
C TYR A 306 -23.89 5.25 25.50
N VAL A 307 -24.50 4.85 26.63
CA VAL A 307 -24.31 3.54 27.25
C VAL A 307 -25.65 2.94 27.65
N PRO A 308 -25.78 1.62 27.86
CA PRO A 308 -27.00 1.00 28.37
C PRO A 308 -27.43 1.63 29.67
N SER A 309 -28.73 1.89 29.82
CA SER A 309 -29.31 2.62 30.99
C SER A 309 -28.96 2.00 32.35
N HIS A 310 -28.88 0.67 32.40
CA HIS A 310 -28.55 -0.06 33.64
C HIS A 310 -27.08 0.07 34.05
N LEU A 311 -26.16 0.46 33.11
CA LEU A 311 -24.75 0.70 33.39
C LEU A 311 -24.40 2.19 33.55
N LEU A 312 -25.38 3.09 33.40
CA LEU A 312 -25.10 4.53 33.37
C LEU A 312 -24.38 5.01 34.65
N SER A 313 -24.78 4.51 35.83
CA SER A 313 -24.12 4.87 37.10
C SER A 313 -22.68 4.39 37.17
N ASP A 314 -22.41 3.19 36.64
CA ASP A 314 -21.10 2.57 36.68
C ASP A 314 -20.12 3.34 35.78
N TYR A 315 -20.57 3.72 34.57
CA TYR A 315 -19.78 4.56 33.67
C TYR A 315 -19.48 5.95 34.26
N LYS A 316 -20.52 6.62 34.89
CA LYS A 316 -20.32 7.94 35.48
C LYS A 316 -19.42 7.93 36.73
N SER A 317 -19.35 6.83 37.45
CA SER A 317 -18.49 6.66 38.64
C SER A 317 -17.13 6.06 38.35
N HIS A 318 -16.89 5.62 37.08
CA HIS A 318 -15.62 4.99 36.69
C HIS A 318 -14.46 5.98 36.77
N GLU A 319 -13.38 5.61 37.48
CA GLU A 319 -12.25 6.50 37.78
C GLU A 319 -11.62 7.18 36.56
N LYS A 320 -11.52 6.46 35.44
CA LYS A 320 -10.94 6.97 34.20
C LYS A 320 -11.91 7.83 33.37
N LEU A 321 -13.21 7.87 33.69
CA LEU A 321 -14.25 8.57 32.95
C LEU A 321 -14.88 9.74 33.70
N GLN A 322 -14.43 10.04 34.91
CA GLN A 322 -14.99 11.12 35.73
C GLN A 322 -15.01 12.48 35.05
N TYR A 323 -14.02 12.77 34.22
CA TYR A 323 -13.94 14.00 33.45
C TYR A 323 -15.01 14.12 32.34
N LEU A 324 -15.66 13.00 31.97
CA LEU A 324 -16.74 12.92 30.98
C LEU A 324 -18.12 12.69 31.63
N ALA A 325 -18.25 12.75 32.95
CA ALA A 325 -19.47 12.33 33.64
C ALA A 325 -20.74 13.05 33.14
N GLU A 326 -20.64 14.32 32.72
CA GLU A 326 -21.76 15.10 32.18
C GLU A 326 -22.07 14.76 30.71
N GLN A 327 -21.10 14.21 29.99
CA GLN A 327 -21.23 13.79 28.59
C GLN A 327 -21.66 12.30 28.46
N ILE A 328 -21.89 11.59 29.59
CA ILE A 328 -22.32 10.20 29.55
C ILE A 328 -23.85 10.13 29.71
N HIS A 329 -24.50 9.57 28.69
CA HIS A 329 -25.94 9.49 28.54
C HIS A 329 -26.44 8.03 28.47
N SER A 330 -27.71 7.81 28.82
CA SER A 330 -28.33 6.50 28.64
C SER A 330 -28.81 6.31 27.19
N LEU A 331 -28.56 5.12 26.61
CA LEU A 331 -29.27 4.68 25.43
C LEU A 331 -30.73 4.40 25.76
N SER A 332 -31.64 4.97 24.95
CA SER A 332 -33.05 4.57 24.98
C SER A 332 -33.33 3.70 23.75
N PHE A 333 -33.98 2.54 23.98
CA PHE A 333 -34.40 1.66 22.89
C PHE A 333 -35.86 2.03 22.55
N SER A 334 -36.12 2.40 21.28
CA SER A 334 -37.50 2.47 20.81
C SER A 334 -38.00 1.06 20.49
N SER A 335 -39.20 0.74 20.94
CA SER A 335 -39.80 -0.59 20.78
C SER A 335 -40.18 -0.94 19.33
N ASP A 336 -40.05 -0.03 18.38
CA ASP A 336 -40.67 -0.14 17.05
C ASP A 336 -39.72 -0.32 15.86
N SER A 337 -38.47 -0.56 16.07
CA SER A 337 -37.55 -1.04 15.02
C SER A 337 -36.19 -1.29 15.66
N ASN A 338 -35.34 -2.11 15.05
CA ASN A 338 -33.90 -2.30 15.41
C ASN A 338 -33.07 -0.99 15.29
N SER A 339 -33.65 0.16 15.60
CA SER A 339 -33.01 1.47 15.60
C SER A 339 -32.85 1.98 17.02
N TYR A 340 -31.68 2.44 17.37
CA TYR A 340 -31.36 3.08 18.64
C TYR A 340 -31.80 4.54 18.57
N THR A 341 -32.51 5.07 19.57
CA THR A 341 -32.78 6.50 19.67
C THR A 341 -32.03 7.08 20.88
N THR A 342 -31.38 8.19 20.70
CA THR A 342 -30.86 9.02 21.79
C THR A 342 -31.96 9.95 22.27
N ASN A 343 -32.02 10.26 23.56
CA ASN A 343 -33.08 11.17 24.15
C ASN A 343 -32.95 12.61 23.61
N ASP A 344 -31.89 12.94 22.91
CA ASP A 344 -31.74 14.16 22.15
C ASP A 344 -31.89 13.78 20.66
N ASP A 345 -32.81 14.38 19.93
CA ASP A 345 -33.19 14.11 18.52
C ASP A 345 -32.05 14.29 17.51
N TYR A 346 -30.83 13.92 17.86
CA TYR A 346 -29.66 14.06 17.03
C TYR A 346 -29.04 12.68 16.67
N TYR A 347 -29.71 11.99 15.74
CA TYR A 347 -29.03 11.00 14.89
C TYR A 347 -28.72 11.68 13.56
N PRO A 348 -27.46 11.81 13.13
CA PRO A 348 -27.22 12.01 11.72
C PRO A 348 -27.67 10.71 11.06
N SER A 349 -28.85 10.74 10.43
CA SER A 349 -29.30 9.69 9.53
C SER A 349 -28.18 9.46 8.52
N ASN A 350 -27.50 8.31 8.60
CA ASN A 350 -26.75 7.80 7.48
C ASN A 350 -27.76 7.64 6.34
N GLY A 351 -27.84 8.67 5.50
CA GLY A 351 -28.73 8.70 4.38
C GLY A 351 -28.45 7.48 3.51
N SER A 352 -29.44 6.61 3.43
CA SER A 352 -29.58 5.71 2.31
C SER A 352 -29.63 6.59 1.07
N TYR A 353 -28.50 6.74 0.37
CA TYR A 353 -28.50 7.27 -0.98
C TYR A 353 -29.08 6.19 -1.88
N GLU A 354 -30.42 6.15 -1.95
CA GLU A 354 -31.06 5.65 -3.14
C GLU A 354 -30.56 6.47 -4.33
N ASN A 355 -30.15 5.78 -5.37
CA ASN A 355 -29.81 6.36 -6.67
C ASN A 355 -30.88 7.36 -7.11
N GLN A 356 -30.67 8.64 -6.83
CA GLN A 356 -31.43 9.68 -7.51
C GLN A 356 -30.60 10.13 -8.70
N ASP A 357 -31.21 9.99 -9.86
CA ASP A 357 -30.75 10.43 -11.17
C ASP A 357 -30.04 11.79 -11.09
N MET A 358 -28.73 11.79 -11.32
CA MET A 358 -27.91 13.01 -11.44
C MET A 358 -28.11 13.68 -12.81
N ASN A 359 -29.34 13.78 -13.32
CA ASN A 359 -29.60 14.35 -14.64
C ASN A 359 -30.45 15.62 -14.70
N ASN A 360 -30.76 16.29 -13.56
CA ASN A 360 -31.56 17.52 -13.58
C ASN A 360 -31.01 18.62 -12.66
N GLY A 361 -29.69 18.88 -12.71
CA GLY A 361 -29.11 20.12 -12.19
C GLY A 361 -29.17 21.25 -13.25
N PRO A 362 -29.11 22.56 -12.84
CA PRO A 362 -29.04 23.65 -13.77
C PRO A 362 -27.81 23.49 -14.69
N TYR A 363 -28.00 23.77 -16.00
CA TYR A 363 -26.94 23.72 -17.01
C TYR A 363 -25.76 24.62 -16.59
N ARG A 364 -24.59 24.03 -16.39
CA ARG A 364 -23.34 24.76 -16.17
C ARG A 364 -22.47 24.64 -17.42
N PRO A 365 -21.93 25.73 -17.97
CA PRO A 365 -21.05 25.66 -19.12
C PRO A 365 -19.73 24.95 -18.78
N GLU A 366 -19.26 24.10 -19.66
CA GLU A 366 -17.97 23.41 -19.51
C GLU A 366 -16.79 24.40 -19.49
N CYS A 367 -15.88 24.24 -18.56
CA CYS A 367 -14.67 25.04 -18.47
C CYS A 367 -13.73 24.77 -19.66
N ARG A 368 -13.45 25.81 -20.45
CA ARG A 368 -12.55 25.72 -21.61
C ARG A 368 -11.12 25.36 -21.24
N ALA A 369 -10.63 25.75 -20.04
CA ALA A 369 -9.28 25.51 -19.59
C ALA A 369 -8.99 24.03 -19.31
N CYS A 370 -9.99 23.24 -18.87
CA CYS A 370 -9.86 21.79 -18.63
C CYS A 370 -10.77 20.95 -19.52
N ARG A 371 -11.56 21.58 -20.41
CA ARG A 371 -12.54 20.92 -21.30
C ARG A 371 -13.50 19.98 -20.55
N GLY A 372 -14.08 20.48 -19.46
CA GLY A 372 -15.03 19.74 -18.63
C GLY A 372 -14.43 18.64 -17.74
N LYS A 373 -13.10 18.43 -17.74
CA LYS A 373 -12.46 17.38 -16.97
C LYS A 373 -12.06 17.75 -15.53
N GLY A 374 -12.09 19.04 -15.21
CA GLY A 374 -11.70 19.57 -13.91
C GLY A 374 -10.19 19.58 -13.62
N ASP A 375 -9.36 18.99 -14.49
CA ASP A 375 -7.94 18.79 -14.28
C ASP A 375 -7.09 19.97 -14.78
N CYS A 376 -5.99 20.26 -14.09
CA CYS A 376 -5.03 21.27 -14.52
C CYS A 376 -4.36 20.87 -15.86
N PHE A 377 -4.43 21.76 -16.84
CA PHE A 377 -3.86 21.54 -18.18
C PHE A 377 -2.34 21.31 -18.15
N VAL A 378 -1.61 22.02 -17.28
CA VAL A 378 -0.13 21.96 -17.20
C VAL A 378 0.37 20.63 -16.67
N CYS A 379 -0.20 20.17 -15.56
CA CYS A 379 0.19 18.88 -14.95
C CYS A 379 -0.78 17.74 -15.27
N LYS A 380 -1.82 17.98 -16.09
CA LYS A 380 -2.83 17.00 -16.49
C LYS A 380 -3.52 16.31 -15.29
N GLY A 381 -3.86 17.07 -14.28
CA GLY A 381 -4.53 16.59 -13.07
C GLY A 381 -3.60 16.03 -11.99
N ARG A 382 -2.31 15.88 -12.26
CA ARG A 382 -1.38 15.24 -11.31
C ARG A 382 -1.01 16.10 -10.10
N GLY A 383 -1.13 17.42 -10.16
CA GLY A 383 -0.69 18.34 -9.11
C GLY A 383 0.81 18.66 -9.11
N TYR A 384 1.59 17.99 -9.94
CA TYR A 384 3.05 18.14 -10.05
C TYR A 384 3.53 18.13 -11.50
N THR A 385 4.70 18.71 -11.76
CA THR A 385 5.30 18.79 -13.11
C THR A 385 6.38 17.74 -13.34
N HIS A 386 7.15 17.44 -12.31
CA HIS A 386 8.25 16.47 -12.33
C HIS A 386 8.22 15.60 -11.09
N THR A 387 8.87 14.45 -11.19
CA THR A 387 9.03 13.50 -10.10
C THR A 387 10.52 13.18 -9.94
N LYS A 388 11.03 13.20 -8.71
CA LYS A 388 12.40 12.76 -8.42
C LYS A 388 12.40 11.66 -7.37
N ARG A 389 13.40 10.79 -7.41
CA ARG A 389 13.58 9.74 -6.39
C ARG A 389 14.21 10.31 -5.13
N VAL A 390 13.62 10.00 -3.99
CA VAL A 390 14.16 10.29 -2.66
C VAL A 390 14.07 9.02 -1.83
N TYR A 391 15.16 8.67 -1.15
CA TYR A 391 15.15 7.49 -0.30
C TYR A 391 14.37 7.76 0.99
N ASN A 392 13.32 6.96 1.23
CA ASN A 392 12.51 7.05 2.45
C ASN A 392 13.14 6.17 3.54
N ASN A 393 13.88 6.79 4.46
CA ASN A 393 14.57 6.08 5.53
C ASN A 393 13.63 5.37 6.51
N SER A 394 12.38 5.84 6.66
CA SER A 394 11.39 5.24 7.58
C SER A 394 10.85 3.92 7.04
N LEU A 395 10.69 3.82 5.74
CA LEU A 395 10.10 2.67 5.06
C LEU A 395 11.15 1.76 4.41
N GLY A 396 12.40 2.23 4.30
CA GLY A 396 13.49 1.48 3.68
C GLY A 396 13.34 1.30 2.16
N CYS A 397 12.66 2.23 1.46
CA CYS A 397 12.43 2.18 0.03
C CYS A 397 12.73 3.52 -0.65
N TRP A 398 12.83 3.49 -2.01
CA TRP A 398 12.93 4.70 -2.81
C TRP A 398 11.54 5.25 -3.08
N ASP A 399 11.34 6.51 -2.73
CA ASP A 399 10.11 7.24 -2.97
C ASP A 399 10.27 8.20 -4.15
N LEU A 400 9.17 8.44 -4.90
CA LEU A 400 9.14 9.46 -5.93
C LEU A 400 8.50 10.71 -5.33
N VAL A 401 9.27 11.78 -5.22
CA VAL A 401 8.80 13.07 -4.72
C VAL A 401 8.43 13.96 -5.88
N ASP A 402 7.19 14.41 -5.87
CA ASP A 402 6.63 15.26 -6.92
C ASP A 402 7.05 16.72 -6.74
N GLU A 403 7.49 17.34 -7.81
CA GLU A 403 7.69 18.79 -7.82
C GLU A 403 6.35 19.50 -8.05
N PRO A 404 6.01 20.45 -7.17
CA PRO A 404 4.72 21.15 -7.20
C PRO A 404 4.39 21.81 -8.54
N CYS A 405 3.14 21.70 -9.00
CA CYS A 405 2.66 22.45 -10.15
C CYS A 405 2.14 23.83 -9.71
N HIS A 406 2.86 24.89 -10.05
CA HIS A 406 2.48 26.26 -9.70
C HIS A 406 1.17 26.73 -10.36
N SER A 407 0.77 26.14 -11.50
CA SER A 407 -0.45 26.52 -12.23
C SER A 407 -1.75 26.09 -11.55
N CYS A 408 -1.71 25.10 -10.64
CA CYS A 408 -2.89 24.63 -9.90
C CYS A 408 -2.71 24.67 -8.38
N GLY A 409 -1.64 25.31 -7.89
CA GLY A 409 -1.32 25.33 -6.46
C GLY A 409 -1.18 23.91 -5.86
N ASN A 410 -0.63 22.98 -6.63
CA ASN A 410 -0.39 21.57 -6.25
C ASN A 410 -1.65 20.70 -6.10
N THR A 411 -2.81 21.21 -6.44
CA THR A 411 -4.07 20.46 -6.26
C THR A 411 -4.37 19.50 -7.40
N GLY A 412 -3.71 19.64 -8.55
CA GLY A 412 -4.06 18.93 -9.78
C GLY A 412 -5.34 19.44 -10.46
N LYS A 413 -6.07 20.35 -9.81
CA LYS A 413 -7.36 20.84 -10.25
C LYS A 413 -7.24 22.11 -11.09
N CYS A 414 -8.15 22.29 -12.05
CA CYS A 414 -8.21 23.50 -12.83
C CYS A 414 -8.57 24.70 -11.94
N THR A 415 -7.76 25.75 -11.98
CA THR A 415 -8.01 26.96 -11.17
C THR A 415 -9.22 27.75 -11.63
N ALA A 416 -9.59 27.65 -12.91
CA ALA A 416 -10.73 28.40 -13.48
C ALA A 416 -12.09 27.82 -13.02
N CYS A 417 -12.22 26.49 -12.91
CA CYS A 417 -13.46 25.84 -12.45
C CYS A 417 -13.31 25.14 -11.10
N LYS A 418 -12.25 25.41 -10.35
CA LYS A 418 -11.96 24.80 -9.03
C LYS A 418 -12.01 23.27 -9.01
N GLY A 419 -11.92 22.64 -10.18
CA GLY A 419 -11.81 21.21 -10.35
C GLY A 419 -13.11 20.45 -10.61
N ASP A 420 -14.25 21.08 -10.71
CA ASP A 420 -15.53 20.42 -11.03
C ASP A 420 -15.81 20.27 -12.54
N GLY A 421 -14.96 20.90 -13.36
CA GLY A 421 -15.09 20.84 -14.83
C GLY A 421 -16.04 21.88 -15.42
N PHE A 422 -16.79 22.63 -14.59
CA PHE A 422 -17.76 23.63 -15.00
C PHE A 422 -17.40 25.01 -14.48
N LEU A 423 -17.86 26.06 -15.14
CA LEU A 423 -17.69 27.43 -14.67
C LEU A 423 -18.84 27.82 -13.74
N ASP A 424 -18.52 28.47 -12.63
CA ASP A 424 -19.52 29.09 -11.75
C ASP A 424 -20.24 30.22 -12.52
N GLU A 425 -21.58 30.32 -12.39
CA GLU A 425 -22.36 31.37 -13.03
C GLU A 425 -21.86 32.75 -12.54
N GLY A 426 -21.26 33.54 -13.45
CA GLY A 426 -20.83 34.92 -13.17
C GLY A 426 -19.35 35.22 -13.47
N ILE A 427 -18.58 34.30 -14.05
CA ILE A 427 -17.22 34.56 -14.52
C ILE A 427 -17.26 34.66 -16.06
N ASP A 428 -17.35 35.87 -16.59
CA ASP A 428 -17.12 36.19 -18.01
C ASP A 428 -15.63 36.15 -18.32
N TYR A 429 -15.24 35.31 -19.28
CA TYR A 429 -13.92 35.31 -19.92
C TYR A 429 -14.02 35.77 -21.37
#